data_7194a86a304a02d513b17b97871afa3a
#
_entry.id   7194a86a304a02d513b17b97871afa3a
#
_cell.length_a   1.000
_cell.length_b   1.000
_cell.length_c   1.000
_cell.angle_alpha   90.00
_cell.angle_beta   90.00
_cell.angle_gamma   90.00
#
_symmetry.space_group_name_H-M   'P 1'
#
loop_
_entity.id
_entity.type
_entity.pdbx_description
1 polymer ?
#
loop_
_entity_poly.entity_id
_entity_poly.type
_entity_poly.pdbx_seq_one_letter_code
_entity_poly.pdbx_strand_id
1 'polypeptide(L)'
;MKTKMTLLLAAVMLLTGCNLFKDAAEITISTNLTADIPVIVAPGKSADLISDVNAVNFSGTATLSLADNPDIENYLDKIREIDLKSVVITVNGLSAGQTINSITVTVAGSGELGTQTNITSASNSFTPAVNATVYSQAEADLLSDHEITVTATGNASGAMTFTVHLNFTTDVVAGALD
;
A
#
# COMPACT_ATOMS: atom_id res chain seq x y z
N MET A 1 44.89 31.43 35.47
CA MET A 1 43.72 30.58 35.80
C MET A 1 42.56 30.69 34.78
N LYS A 2 42.44 31.71 33.94
CA LYS A 2 41.34 31.88 32.95
C LYS A 2 41.38 30.91 31.77
N THR A 3 42.56 30.52 31.31
CA THR A 3 42.77 29.64 30.13
C THR A 3 42.38 28.16 30.39
N LYS A 4 42.53 27.68 31.62
CA LYS A 4 42.19 26.27 31.99
C LYS A 4 40.68 26.05 32.10
N MET A 5 39.92 27.09 32.46
CA MET A 5 38.46 27.01 32.58
C MET A 5 37.78 27.01 31.23
N THR A 6 38.33 27.70 30.22
CA THR A 6 37.80 27.71 28.85
C THR A 6 37.99 26.37 28.13
N LEU A 7 39.08 25.67 28.43
CA LEU A 7 39.36 24.34 27.84
C LEU A 7 38.45 23.26 28.41
N LEU A 8 38.08 23.37 29.71
CA LEU A 8 37.16 22.43 30.36
C LEU A 8 35.73 22.59 29.84
N LEU A 9 35.31 23.85 29.57
CA LEU A 9 33.98 24.12 29.02
C LEU A 9 33.82 23.59 27.58
N ALA A 10 34.88 23.69 26.76
CA ALA A 10 34.93 23.16 25.40
C ALA A 10 34.89 21.63 25.38
N ALA A 11 35.54 20.95 26.33
CA ALA A 11 35.54 19.51 26.46
C ALA A 11 34.17 18.96 26.89
N VAL A 12 33.41 19.68 27.73
CA VAL A 12 32.06 19.28 28.15
C VAL A 12 31.07 19.44 27.00
N MET A 13 31.20 20.46 26.15
CA MET A 13 30.35 20.60 24.96
C MET A 13 30.59 19.51 23.91
N LEU A 14 31.79 18.97 23.80
CA LEU A 14 32.10 17.86 22.89
C LEU A 14 31.53 16.52 23.37
N LEU A 15 31.36 16.32 24.68
CA LEU A 15 30.80 15.07 25.23
C LEU A 15 29.26 15.03 25.20
N THR A 16 28.59 16.20 25.21
CA THR A 16 27.13 16.25 25.10
C THR A 16 26.63 16.27 23.65
N GLY A 17 27.51 16.58 22.69
CA GLY A 17 27.16 16.67 21.27
C GLY A 17 26.88 15.31 20.60
N CYS A 18 27.49 14.22 21.07
CA CYS A 18 27.35 12.92 20.41
C CYS A 18 25.95 12.30 20.56
N ASN A 19 25.22 12.57 21.64
CA ASN A 19 23.88 12.02 21.81
C ASN A 19 22.79 12.86 21.12
N LEU A 20 23.02 14.17 20.92
CA LEU A 20 22.08 15.05 20.19
C LEU A 20 22.01 14.76 18.69
N PHE A 21 23.03 14.16 18.09
CA PHE A 21 23.06 13.81 16.68
C PHE A 21 22.49 12.42 16.39
N LYS A 22 22.43 11.52 17.35
CA LYS A 22 21.85 10.19 17.17
C LYS A 22 20.33 10.23 16.97
N ASP A 23 19.64 11.11 17.70
CA ASP A 23 18.19 11.26 17.58
C ASP A 23 17.74 12.07 16.35
N ALA A 24 18.69 12.67 15.62
CA ALA A 24 18.41 13.50 14.44
C ALA A 24 18.77 12.80 13.11
N ALA A 25 19.38 11.61 13.15
CA ALA A 25 19.66 10.87 11.93
C ALA A 25 18.38 10.24 11.40
N GLU A 26 17.94 10.68 10.24
CA GLU A 26 16.83 10.11 9.50
C GLU A 26 17.36 9.40 8.27
N ILE A 27 16.71 8.32 7.90
CA ILE A 27 16.96 7.59 6.66
C ILE A 27 15.67 7.57 5.85
N THR A 28 15.81 7.70 4.53
CA THR A 28 14.70 7.48 3.60
C THR A 28 14.90 6.14 2.92
N ILE A 29 13.91 5.28 3.01
CA ILE A 29 13.88 3.95 2.42
C ILE A 29 12.86 3.98 1.30
N SER A 30 13.32 3.88 0.05
CA SER A 30 12.44 3.73 -1.11
C SER A 30 12.17 2.25 -1.34
N THR A 31 10.92 1.84 -1.23
CA THR A 31 10.51 0.44 -1.32
C THR A 31 9.14 0.30 -1.97
N ASN A 32 8.71 -0.94 -2.15
CA ASN A 32 7.35 -1.25 -2.63
C ASN A 32 6.56 -1.93 -1.52
N LEU A 33 5.35 -1.44 -1.28
CA LEU A 33 4.38 -2.13 -0.42
C LEU A 33 3.40 -2.90 -1.31
N THR A 34 3.20 -4.18 -1.02
CA THR A 34 2.36 -5.05 -1.85
C THR A 34 1.23 -5.70 -1.06
N ALA A 35 0.10 -5.92 -1.73
CA ALA A 35 -1.00 -6.71 -1.21
C ALA A 35 -1.62 -7.57 -2.32
N ASP A 36 -1.97 -8.80 -1.99
CA ASP A 36 -2.64 -9.73 -2.87
C ASP A 36 -4.06 -9.99 -2.37
N ILE A 37 -5.06 -9.60 -3.17
CA ILE A 37 -6.49 -9.81 -2.86
C ILE A 37 -6.97 -11.03 -3.64
N PRO A 38 -7.16 -12.20 -3.00
CA PRO A 38 -7.74 -13.35 -3.66
C PRO A 38 -9.23 -13.14 -3.89
N VAL A 39 -9.69 -13.43 -5.11
CA VAL A 39 -11.11 -13.29 -5.50
C VAL A 39 -11.61 -14.60 -6.10
N ILE A 40 -12.73 -15.06 -5.58
CA ILE A 40 -13.47 -16.20 -6.11
C ILE A 40 -14.85 -15.72 -6.55
N VAL A 41 -15.10 -15.76 -7.86
CA VAL A 41 -16.40 -15.46 -8.45
C VAL A 41 -17.17 -16.78 -8.56
N ALA A 42 -18.17 -16.97 -7.71
CA ALA A 42 -18.99 -18.16 -7.74
C ALA A 42 -19.93 -18.16 -8.97
N PRO A 43 -20.34 -19.34 -9.49
CA PRO A 43 -21.33 -19.39 -10.55
C PRO A 43 -22.61 -18.65 -10.15
N GLY A 44 -23.07 -17.71 -10.96
CA GLY A 44 -24.34 -17.04 -10.74
C GLY A 44 -25.47 -18.06 -10.75
N LYS A 45 -26.42 -18.02 -9.78
CA LYS A 45 -27.63 -18.77 -9.88
C LYS A 45 -28.45 -18.18 -11.02
N SER A 46 -28.60 -18.94 -12.11
CA SER A 46 -29.50 -18.58 -13.22
C SER A 46 -30.93 -18.62 -12.73
N ALA A 47 -31.42 -17.50 -12.22
CA ALA A 47 -32.83 -17.29 -11.93
C ALA A 47 -33.22 -15.97 -12.58
N ASP A 48 -33.39 -15.99 -13.85
CA ASP A 48 -34.33 -15.23 -14.68
C ASP A 48 -33.78 -15.08 -16.11
N LEU A 49 -34.53 -15.63 -17.03
CA LEU A 49 -34.23 -15.68 -18.47
C LEU A 49 -34.51 -14.36 -19.23
N ILE A 50 -34.34 -13.20 -18.59
CA ILE A 50 -34.53 -11.93 -19.28
C ILE A 50 -33.55 -10.87 -18.71
N SER A 51 -32.35 -10.85 -19.19
CA SER A 51 -31.52 -9.65 -19.38
C SER A 51 -30.10 -10.03 -19.73
N ASP A 52 -29.54 -9.29 -20.64
CA ASP A 52 -28.17 -9.34 -21.12
C ASP A 52 -27.13 -9.63 -20.04
N VAL A 53 -26.27 -10.60 -20.38
CA VAL A 53 -24.95 -10.85 -19.80
C VAL A 53 -24.93 -11.43 -18.37
N ASN A 54 -24.38 -12.61 -18.27
CA ASN A 54 -23.98 -13.32 -17.05
C ASN A 54 -22.94 -12.56 -16.20
N ALA A 55 -23.23 -11.31 -15.83
CA ALA A 55 -22.36 -10.54 -14.95
C ALA A 55 -22.51 -11.03 -13.52
N VAL A 56 -21.46 -11.60 -12.94
CA VAL A 56 -21.44 -12.08 -11.57
C VAL A 56 -20.63 -11.12 -10.71
N ASN A 57 -21.25 -10.59 -9.66
CA ASN A 57 -20.59 -9.70 -8.72
C ASN A 57 -19.58 -10.45 -7.86
N PHE A 58 -18.51 -9.77 -7.50
CA PHE A 58 -17.48 -10.26 -6.60
C PHE A 58 -17.03 -9.21 -5.59
N SER A 59 -16.45 -9.71 -4.51
CA SER A 59 -15.72 -8.91 -3.53
C SER A 59 -14.57 -9.74 -2.96
N GLY A 60 -13.44 -9.12 -2.73
CA GLY A 60 -12.30 -9.68 -2.04
C GLY A 60 -11.61 -8.61 -1.18
N THR A 61 -10.94 -9.01 -0.12
CA THR A 61 -10.19 -8.12 0.77
C THR A 61 -8.83 -8.71 1.10
N ALA A 62 -7.87 -7.82 1.38
CA ALA A 62 -6.56 -8.19 1.94
C ALA A 62 -6.08 -7.07 2.87
N THR A 63 -5.14 -7.39 3.75
CA THR A 63 -4.40 -6.42 4.54
C THR A 63 -3.04 -6.19 3.88
N LEU A 64 -2.64 -4.93 3.76
CA LEU A 64 -1.29 -4.52 3.45
C LEU A 64 -0.64 -4.11 4.76
N SER A 65 0.44 -4.79 5.15
CA SER A 65 1.15 -4.55 6.41
C SER A 65 2.59 -4.11 6.15
N LEU A 66 3.04 -3.10 6.87
CA LEU A 66 4.45 -2.66 6.85
C LEU A 66 5.38 -3.73 7.41
N ALA A 67 4.90 -4.56 8.35
CA ALA A 67 5.66 -5.63 8.95
C ALA A 67 6.02 -6.76 7.96
N ASP A 68 5.28 -6.88 6.86
CA ASP A 68 5.56 -7.87 5.82
C ASP A 68 6.64 -7.42 4.83
N ASN A 69 7.14 -6.17 4.97
CA ASN A 69 8.17 -5.64 4.08
C ASN A 69 9.55 -5.73 4.75
N PRO A 70 10.48 -6.54 4.19
CA PRO A 70 11.79 -6.77 4.80
C PRO A 70 12.71 -5.53 4.83
N ASP A 71 12.43 -4.51 4.00
CA ASP A 71 13.23 -3.29 3.96
C ASP A 71 12.93 -2.36 5.15
N ILE A 72 11.72 -2.47 5.73
CA ILE A 72 11.21 -1.57 6.76
C ILE A 72 10.78 -2.26 8.05
N GLU A 73 10.67 -3.60 8.09
CA GLU A 73 10.22 -4.36 9.27
C GLU A 73 10.99 -4.01 10.56
N ASN A 74 12.29 -3.72 10.43
CA ASN A 74 13.15 -3.37 11.56
C ASN A 74 13.01 -1.90 12.01
N TYR A 75 12.24 -1.09 11.30
CA TYR A 75 12.09 0.34 11.56
C TYR A 75 10.69 0.74 12.01
N LEU A 76 9.75 -0.20 12.19
CA LEU A 76 8.33 0.06 12.46
C LEU A 76 8.11 1.09 13.58
N ASP A 77 8.80 0.93 14.71
CA ASP A 77 8.71 1.86 15.86
C ASP A 77 9.42 3.21 15.63
N LYS A 78 10.13 3.35 14.51
CA LYS A 78 10.94 4.54 14.18
C LYS A 78 10.44 5.26 12.93
N ILE A 79 9.38 4.75 12.29
CA ILE A 79 8.78 5.39 11.12
C ILE A 79 8.18 6.73 11.54
N ARG A 80 8.48 7.77 10.77
CA ARG A 80 8.03 9.15 10.99
C ARG A 80 7.15 9.67 9.88
N GLU A 81 7.36 9.19 8.65
CA GLU A 81 6.64 9.62 7.47
C GLU A 81 6.56 8.47 6.47
N ILE A 82 5.44 8.38 5.78
CA ILE A 82 5.19 7.48 4.67
C ILE A 82 4.63 8.32 3.53
N ASP A 83 5.18 8.16 2.33
CA ASP A 83 4.79 8.90 1.14
C ASP A 83 4.49 7.90 0.00
N LEU A 84 3.22 7.67 -0.27
CA LEU A 84 2.71 6.83 -1.33
C LEU A 84 2.75 7.58 -2.67
N LYS A 85 3.66 7.22 -3.57
CA LYS A 85 3.87 7.91 -4.86
C LYS A 85 2.89 7.47 -5.94
N SER A 86 2.68 6.17 -6.05
CA SER A 86 1.83 5.57 -7.09
C SER A 86 1.42 4.16 -6.69
N VAL A 87 0.37 3.64 -7.33
CA VAL A 87 -0.02 2.24 -7.22
C VAL A 87 -0.20 1.65 -8.62
N VAL A 88 0.34 0.47 -8.83
CA VAL A 88 0.04 -0.37 -10.00
C VAL A 88 -0.85 -1.51 -9.54
N ILE A 89 -1.97 -1.70 -10.22
CA ILE A 89 -2.93 -2.76 -9.95
C ILE A 89 -2.88 -3.76 -11.09
N THR A 90 -2.60 -5.03 -10.77
CA THR A 90 -2.50 -6.12 -11.75
C THR A 90 -3.43 -7.25 -11.37
N VAL A 91 -4.22 -7.74 -12.32
CA VAL A 91 -5.12 -8.87 -12.13
C VAL A 91 -4.48 -10.13 -12.71
N ASN A 92 -4.14 -11.08 -11.85
CA ASN A 92 -3.46 -12.32 -12.21
C ASN A 92 -4.43 -13.51 -12.18
N GLY A 93 -4.22 -14.50 -13.06
CA GLY A 93 -5.00 -15.74 -13.07
C GLY A 93 -6.17 -15.75 -14.05
N LEU A 94 -6.38 -14.71 -14.86
CA LEU A 94 -7.41 -14.72 -15.89
C LEU A 94 -7.02 -15.64 -17.04
N SER A 95 -7.92 -16.55 -17.42
CA SER A 95 -7.80 -17.40 -18.61
C SER A 95 -8.26 -16.67 -19.87
N ALA A 96 -7.86 -17.17 -21.03
CA ALA A 96 -8.34 -16.64 -22.32
C ALA A 96 -9.89 -16.71 -22.39
N GLY A 97 -10.52 -15.61 -22.81
CA GLY A 97 -11.98 -15.49 -22.89
C GLY A 97 -12.69 -15.08 -21.60
N GLN A 98 -11.99 -15.05 -20.46
CA GLN A 98 -12.51 -14.46 -19.23
C GLN A 98 -12.34 -12.93 -19.24
N THR A 99 -13.35 -12.23 -18.73
CA THR A 99 -13.35 -10.77 -18.65
C THR A 99 -13.89 -10.32 -17.30
N ILE A 100 -13.18 -9.41 -16.65
CA ILE A 100 -13.73 -8.60 -15.58
C ILE A 100 -14.33 -7.36 -16.23
N ASN A 101 -15.67 -7.24 -16.16
CA ASN A 101 -16.36 -6.12 -16.79
C ASN A 101 -16.05 -4.81 -16.09
N SER A 102 -15.94 -4.85 -14.76
CA SER A 102 -15.58 -3.70 -13.94
C SER A 102 -14.95 -4.16 -12.63
N ILE A 103 -13.93 -3.46 -12.18
CA ILE A 103 -13.32 -3.59 -10.85
C ILE A 103 -13.13 -2.21 -10.25
N THR A 104 -13.43 -2.07 -8.98
CA THR A 104 -13.12 -0.91 -8.15
C THR A 104 -12.28 -1.38 -6.97
N VAL A 105 -11.16 -0.70 -6.73
CA VAL A 105 -10.28 -0.97 -5.59
C VAL A 105 -10.35 0.20 -4.63
N THR A 106 -10.55 -0.11 -3.34
CA THR A 106 -10.69 0.89 -2.26
C THR A 106 -9.75 0.56 -1.10
N VAL A 107 -9.38 1.59 -0.35
CA VAL A 107 -8.75 1.48 0.98
C VAL A 107 -9.79 1.81 2.03
N ALA A 108 -9.96 0.95 3.02
CA ALA A 108 -10.91 1.16 4.11
C ALA A 108 -10.60 2.48 4.84
N GLY A 109 -11.62 3.29 5.08
CA GLY A 109 -11.46 4.60 5.71
C GLY A 109 -10.94 5.72 4.78
N SER A 110 -10.12 5.39 3.78
CA SER A 110 -9.45 6.38 2.92
C SER A 110 -10.19 6.65 1.61
N GLY A 111 -10.79 5.62 0.98
CA GLY A 111 -11.59 5.78 -0.23
C GLY A 111 -11.11 4.98 -1.44
N GLU A 112 -11.51 5.40 -2.63
CA GLU A 112 -11.25 4.70 -3.88
C GLU A 112 -9.85 4.99 -4.42
N LEU A 113 -9.07 3.93 -4.67
CA LEU A 113 -7.82 3.99 -5.41
C LEU A 113 -8.09 4.14 -6.91
N GLY A 114 -9.06 3.40 -7.43
CA GLY A 114 -9.44 3.51 -8.83
C GLY A 114 -10.41 2.44 -9.31
N THR A 115 -10.97 2.71 -10.47
CA THR A 115 -11.88 1.82 -11.19
C THR A 115 -11.35 1.55 -12.59
N GLN A 116 -11.44 0.31 -13.04
CA GLN A 116 -11.09 -0.12 -14.40
C GLN A 116 -12.15 -1.04 -14.96
N THR A 117 -12.37 -0.97 -16.27
CA THR A 117 -13.33 -1.81 -17.00
C THR A 117 -12.66 -2.66 -18.06
N ASN A 118 -13.31 -3.73 -18.49
CA ASN A 118 -12.89 -4.62 -19.58
C ASN A 118 -11.47 -5.20 -19.38
N ILE A 119 -11.19 -5.71 -18.19
CA ILE A 119 -9.91 -6.34 -17.88
C ILE A 119 -9.93 -7.78 -18.42
N THR A 120 -8.88 -8.13 -19.17
CA THR A 120 -8.68 -9.45 -19.77
C THR A 120 -7.26 -9.95 -19.49
N SER A 121 -6.95 -11.20 -19.81
CA SER A 121 -5.59 -11.74 -19.68
C SER A 121 -4.54 -11.00 -20.50
N ALA A 122 -4.93 -10.28 -21.58
CA ALA A 122 -4.04 -9.48 -22.42
C ALA A 122 -3.91 -8.02 -21.95
N SER A 123 -4.85 -7.52 -21.14
CA SER A 123 -4.87 -6.16 -20.60
C SER A 123 -5.28 -6.22 -19.13
N ASN A 124 -4.36 -6.69 -18.29
CA ASN A 124 -4.61 -7.04 -16.89
C ASN A 124 -3.96 -6.08 -15.89
N SER A 125 -3.32 -5.01 -16.33
CA SER A 125 -2.63 -4.07 -15.42
C SER A 125 -3.01 -2.64 -15.75
N PHE A 126 -3.15 -1.81 -14.71
CA PHE A 126 -3.42 -0.38 -14.85
C PHE A 126 -2.85 0.42 -13.68
N THR A 127 -2.60 1.70 -13.92
CA THR A 127 -2.14 2.67 -12.92
C THR A 127 -3.21 3.73 -12.77
N PRO A 128 -4.02 3.72 -11.71
CA PRO A 128 -5.06 4.71 -11.49
C PRO A 128 -4.46 6.07 -11.13
N ALA A 129 -5.18 7.14 -11.47
CA ALA A 129 -4.90 8.49 -10.99
C ALA A 129 -5.57 8.66 -9.62
N VAL A 130 -4.89 8.27 -8.54
CA VAL A 130 -5.44 8.31 -7.19
C VAL A 130 -5.53 9.75 -6.69
N ASN A 131 -6.63 10.08 -6.00
CA ASN A 131 -6.78 11.37 -5.35
C ASN A 131 -5.77 11.51 -4.20
N ALA A 132 -5.08 12.65 -4.12
CA ALA A 132 -4.10 12.92 -3.06
C ALA A 132 -4.67 12.75 -1.64
N THR A 133 -5.97 13.06 -1.42
CA THR A 133 -6.61 12.86 -0.11
C THR A 133 -6.69 11.37 0.26
N VAL A 134 -6.89 10.47 -0.70
CA VAL A 134 -6.92 9.02 -0.45
C VAL A 134 -5.53 8.54 -0.02
N TYR A 135 -4.47 8.99 -0.69
CA TYR A 135 -3.09 8.68 -0.29
C TYR A 135 -2.80 9.21 1.11
N SER A 136 -3.06 10.50 1.38
CA SER A 136 -2.76 11.10 2.69
C SER A 136 -3.49 10.41 3.84
N GLN A 137 -4.70 9.90 3.61
CA GLN A 137 -5.43 9.12 4.62
C GLN A 137 -4.83 7.72 4.80
N ALA A 138 -4.52 7.02 3.71
CA ALA A 138 -3.87 5.71 3.77
C ALA A 138 -2.46 5.79 4.42
N GLU A 139 -1.70 6.85 4.16
CA GLU A 139 -0.42 7.15 4.81
C GLU A 139 -0.58 7.34 6.33
N ALA A 140 -1.61 8.10 6.75
CA ALA A 140 -1.91 8.30 8.16
C ALA A 140 -2.29 6.99 8.87
N ASP A 141 -3.11 6.15 8.23
CA ASP A 141 -3.51 4.85 8.76
C ASP A 141 -2.29 3.89 8.83
N LEU A 142 -1.45 3.85 7.79
CA LEU A 142 -0.20 3.08 7.80
C LEU A 142 0.77 3.56 8.89
N LEU A 143 0.83 4.87 9.15
CA LEU A 143 1.70 5.43 10.17
C LEU A 143 1.20 5.10 11.59
N SER A 144 -0.13 5.04 11.81
CA SER A 144 -0.73 4.77 13.11
C SER A 144 -0.86 3.29 13.44
N ASP A 145 -1.30 2.48 12.48
CA ASP A 145 -1.69 1.08 12.68
C ASP A 145 -0.70 0.10 12.05
N HIS A 146 0.24 0.58 11.25
CA HIS A 146 1.21 -0.18 10.46
C HIS A 146 0.55 -1.11 9.42
N GLU A 147 -0.74 -0.93 9.17
CA GLU A 147 -1.49 -1.71 8.20
C GLU A 147 -2.69 -0.95 7.65
N ILE A 148 -3.13 -1.31 6.43
CA ILE A 148 -4.39 -0.88 5.84
C ILE A 148 -5.13 -2.06 5.24
N THR A 149 -6.46 -2.01 5.24
CA THR A 149 -7.30 -2.97 4.55
C THR A 149 -7.64 -2.48 3.15
N VAL A 150 -7.35 -3.29 2.14
CA VAL A 150 -7.69 -3.02 0.74
C VAL A 150 -8.79 -3.98 0.28
N THR A 151 -9.74 -3.47 -0.51
CA THR A 151 -10.91 -4.22 -0.99
C THR A 151 -11.04 -4.05 -2.49
N ALA A 152 -11.23 -5.15 -3.21
CA ALA A 152 -11.59 -5.15 -4.62
C ALA A 152 -13.04 -5.62 -4.78
N THR A 153 -13.87 -4.82 -5.45
CA THR A 153 -15.26 -5.14 -5.77
C THR A 153 -15.51 -4.98 -7.27
N GLY A 154 -16.50 -5.69 -7.80
CA GLY A 154 -16.82 -5.53 -9.22
C GLY A 154 -17.72 -6.61 -9.75
N ASN A 155 -17.70 -6.78 -11.08
CA ASN A 155 -18.43 -7.83 -11.77
C ASN A 155 -17.60 -8.45 -12.91
N ALA A 156 -17.83 -9.73 -13.15
CA ALA A 156 -17.11 -10.55 -14.11
C ALA A 156 -18.08 -11.26 -15.06
N SER A 157 -17.57 -11.68 -16.23
CA SER A 157 -18.33 -12.36 -17.27
C SER A 157 -18.82 -13.78 -16.91
N GLY A 158 -18.46 -14.29 -15.73
CA GLY A 158 -18.82 -15.63 -15.25
C GLY A 158 -17.99 -16.07 -14.06
N ALA A 159 -18.13 -17.32 -13.67
CA ALA A 159 -17.35 -17.91 -12.60
C ALA A 159 -15.86 -17.95 -12.94
N MET A 160 -15.02 -17.47 -12.04
CA MET A 160 -13.57 -17.47 -12.20
C MET A 160 -12.87 -17.27 -10.85
N THR A 161 -11.57 -17.57 -10.83
CA THR A 161 -10.70 -17.25 -9.69
C THR A 161 -9.54 -16.44 -10.20
N PHE A 162 -9.20 -15.36 -9.49
CA PHE A 162 -8.09 -14.49 -9.82
C PHE A 162 -7.55 -13.80 -8.57
N THR A 163 -6.41 -13.17 -8.69
CA THR A 163 -5.80 -12.35 -7.63
C THR A 163 -5.61 -10.93 -8.14
N VAL A 164 -6.03 -9.95 -7.35
CA VAL A 164 -5.73 -8.55 -7.60
C VAL A 164 -4.47 -8.20 -6.80
N HIS A 165 -3.37 -7.97 -7.51
CA HIS A 165 -2.09 -7.59 -6.95
C HIS A 165 -1.95 -6.08 -6.96
N LEU A 166 -1.73 -5.49 -5.79
CA LEU A 166 -1.42 -4.07 -5.63
C LEU A 166 0.08 -3.92 -5.36
N ASN A 167 0.70 -2.95 -6.02
CA ASN A 167 2.10 -2.60 -5.82
C ASN A 167 2.20 -1.08 -5.68
N PHE A 168 2.38 -0.60 -4.43
CA PHE A 168 2.60 0.81 -4.14
C PHE A 168 4.09 1.12 -4.16
N THR A 169 4.49 2.10 -4.94
CA THR A 169 5.82 2.71 -4.82
C THR A 169 5.79 3.72 -3.68
N THR A 170 6.70 3.62 -2.75
CA THR A 170 6.66 4.33 -1.47
C THR A 170 8.04 4.79 -1.04
N ASP A 171 8.10 5.97 -0.41
CA ASP A 171 9.23 6.43 0.40
C ASP A 171 8.81 6.41 1.88
N VAL A 172 9.64 5.79 2.72
CA VAL A 172 9.45 5.72 4.17
C VAL A 172 10.60 6.45 4.84
N VAL A 173 10.29 7.44 5.67
CA VAL A 173 11.29 8.14 6.51
C VAL A 173 11.26 7.53 7.90
N ALA A 174 12.38 7.05 8.37
CA ALA A 174 12.53 6.46 9.69
C ALA A 174 13.76 7.01 10.42
N GLY A 175 13.74 6.96 11.75
CA GLY A 175 14.94 7.18 12.56
C GLY A 175 15.96 6.08 12.32
N ALA A 176 17.26 6.41 12.36
CA ALA A 176 18.32 5.42 12.24
C ALA A 176 18.23 4.37 13.35
N LEU A 177 18.65 3.15 13.05
CA LEU A 177 18.82 2.09 14.04
C LEU A 177 20.06 2.37 14.91
N ASP A 178 20.00 2.02 16.20
CA ASP A 178 21.10 2.16 17.15
C ASP A 178 22.20 1.12 16.90
#